data_67334d87637e59cad816c55ebfa2c5a8
#
_entry.id   67334d87637e59cad816c55ebfa2c5a8
#
_cell.length_a   1.000
_cell.length_b   1.000
_cell.length_c   1.000
_cell.angle_alpha   90.00
_cell.angle_beta   90.00
_cell.angle_gamma   90.00
#
_symmetry.space_group_name_H-M   'P 1'
#
loop_
_entity.id
_entity.type
_entity.pdbx_description
1 polymer ?
#
loop_
_entity_poly.entity_id
_entity_poly.type
_entity_poly.pdbx_seq_one_letter_code
_entity_poly.pdbx_strand_id
1 'polypeptide(L)'
;DRFEPLAELAGQGTPIINEVGVREMINGAIPYSADGDFVMGRARELDNYFVASGFLYGIAAGGGAGQMMAEWIIDGSPSLDLWPLDVRRFQSHHNTKTFMYARAVEHYGGHYLLHFPGEEKHTARGIRKSPLFGKLAHKGAVYGSKAGWERPNWFAPEGVEAKDEYSFYRQNWFEHVARDHRHTREAVSLFDESSFAKYL
;
A
#
# COMPACT_ATOMS: atom_id res chain seq x y z
N ASP A 1 -15.45 -26.83 -6.67
CA ASP A 1 -14.38 -26.41 -7.56
C ASP A 1 -14.32 -24.88 -7.64
N ARG A 2 -13.11 -24.28 -7.78
CA ARG A 2 -12.93 -22.83 -7.77
C ARG A 2 -13.35 -22.16 -9.09
N PHE A 3 -13.37 -22.91 -10.17
CA PHE A 3 -13.74 -22.40 -11.49
C PHE A 3 -15.26 -22.24 -11.65
N GLU A 4 -16.03 -23.14 -11.07
CA GLU A 4 -17.49 -23.21 -11.26
C GLU A 4 -18.23 -21.90 -10.89
N PRO A 5 -17.98 -21.27 -9.72
CA PRO A 5 -18.60 -19.98 -9.41
C PRO A 5 -18.20 -18.86 -10.36
N LEU A 6 -16.97 -18.88 -10.91
CA LEU A 6 -16.51 -17.90 -11.87
C LEU A 6 -17.20 -18.06 -13.23
N ALA A 7 -17.38 -19.32 -13.66
CA ALA A 7 -18.10 -19.64 -14.91
C ALA A 7 -19.57 -19.20 -14.83
N GLU A 8 -20.21 -19.45 -13.69
CA GLU A 8 -21.59 -19.03 -13.44
C GLU A 8 -21.75 -17.50 -13.52
N LEU A 9 -20.91 -16.75 -12.83
CA LEU A 9 -20.91 -15.28 -12.89
C LEU A 9 -20.61 -14.75 -14.29
N ALA A 10 -19.67 -15.36 -15.00
CA ALA A 10 -19.35 -14.99 -16.38
C ALA A 10 -20.54 -15.24 -17.31
N GLY A 11 -21.25 -16.35 -17.13
CA GLY A 11 -22.47 -16.68 -17.89
C GLY A 11 -23.64 -15.75 -17.64
N GLN A 12 -23.74 -15.17 -16.42
CA GLN A 12 -24.74 -14.14 -16.12
C GLN A 12 -24.46 -12.83 -16.90
N GLY A 13 -23.17 -12.42 -16.98
CA GLY A 13 -22.77 -11.21 -17.70
C GLY A 13 -22.70 -11.39 -19.22
N THR A 14 -22.43 -12.61 -19.69
CA THR A 14 -22.25 -12.95 -21.11
C THR A 14 -22.91 -14.30 -21.40
N PRO A 15 -24.23 -14.33 -21.68
CA PRO A 15 -25.01 -15.57 -21.75
C PRO A 15 -24.49 -16.62 -22.72
N ILE A 16 -23.87 -16.22 -23.84
CA ILE A 16 -23.29 -17.14 -24.82
C ILE A 16 -22.22 -18.10 -24.23
N ILE A 17 -21.60 -17.72 -23.12
CA ILE A 17 -20.61 -18.56 -22.41
C ILE A 17 -21.25 -19.88 -21.92
N ASN A 18 -22.57 -19.86 -21.62
CA ASN A 18 -23.27 -21.05 -21.17
C ASN A 18 -23.52 -22.06 -22.29
N GLU A 19 -23.41 -21.63 -23.56
CA GLU A 19 -23.66 -22.46 -24.75
C GLU A 19 -22.38 -23.01 -25.36
N VAL A 20 -21.19 -22.58 -24.88
CA VAL A 20 -19.89 -22.98 -25.39
C VAL A 20 -19.07 -23.72 -24.34
N GLY A 21 -18.20 -24.62 -24.79
CA GLY A 21 -17.30 -25.35 -23.90
C GLY A 21 -16.03 -24.56 -23.56
N VAL A 22 -15.33 -24.99 -22.51
CA VAL A 22 -14.01 -24.49 -22.17
C VAL A 22 -12.97 -25.13 -23.07
N ARG A 23 -12.24 -24.33 -23.83
CA ARG A 23 -11.17 -24.80 -24.70
C ARG A 23 -9.91 -25.13 -23.91
N GLU A 24 -9.54 -24.24 -22.98
CA GLU A 24 -8.32 -24.35 -22.19
C GLU A 24 -8.49 -23.61 -20.87
N MET A 25 -7.98 -24.20 -19.79
CA MET A 25 -7.88 -23.52 -18.47
C MET A 25 -6.41 -23.27 -18.17
N ILE A 26 -6.10 -22.00 -17.92
CA ILE A 26 -4.78 -21.56 -17.49
C ILE A 26 -4.85 -21.18 -16.00
N ASN A 27 -3.99 -21.80 -15.21
CA ASN A 27 -3.80 -21.45 -13.81
C ASN A 27 -2.32 -21.23 -13.55
N GLY A 28 -1.97 -20.08 -12.96
CA GLY A 28 -0.59 -19.72 -12.68
C GLY A 28 -0.46 -18.90 -11.39
N ALA A 29 0.75 -18.87 -10.86
CA ALA A 29 1.08 -18.02 -9.72
C ALA A 29 1.19 -16.56 -10.17
N ILE A 30 0.60 -15.66 -9.38
CA ILE A 30 0.70 -14.22 -9.60
C ILE A 30 1.70 -13.66 -8.58
N PRO A 31 2.73 -12.91 -9.00
CA PRO A 31 3.70 -12.33 -8.08
C PRO A 31 3.14 -11.09 -7.40
N TYR A 32 3.22 -11.05 -6.08
CA TYR A 32 2.93 -9.86 -5.28
C TYR A 32 4.19 -9.40 -4.55
N SER A 33 4.47 -8.11 -4.62
CA SER A 33 5.46 -7.46 -3.77
C SER A 33 4.87 -7.19 -2.38
N ALA A 34 5.69 -6.67 -1.47
CA ALA A 34 5.28 -6.37 -0.11
C ALA A 34 4.22 -5.25 0.01
N ASP A 35 4.10 -4.41 -1.01
CA ASP A 35 3.13 -3.30 -1.10
C ASP A 35 2.11 -3.46 -2.23
N GLY A 36 2.24 -4.50 -3.05
CA GLY A 36 1.34 -4.80 -4.17
C GLY A 36 1.76 -4.22 -5.51
N ASP A 37 2.62 -3.21 -5.52
CA ASP A 37 3.13 -2.60 -6.75
C ASP A 37 4.35 -3.35 -7.29
N PHE A 38 4.56 -3.31 -8.59
CA PHE A 38 5.75 -3.91 -9.20
C PHE A 38 7.04 -3.20 -8.75
N VAL A 39 8.16 -3.86 -8.97
CA VAL A 39 9.47 -3.45 -8.47
C VAL A 39 10.39 -3.11 -9.63
N MET A 40 10.99 -1.92 -9.60
CA MET A 40 11.94 -1.46 -10.60
C MET A 40 13.17 -0.85 -9.96
N GLY A 41 14.21 -0.68 -10.77
CA GLY A 41 15.35 0.15 -10.47
C GLY A 41 16.61 -0.59 -10.08
N ARG A 42 17.62 0.20 -9.71
CA ARG A 42 18.95 -0.29 -9.36
C ARG A 42 18.96 -0.90 -7.96
N ALA A 43 19.49 -2.10 -7.84
CA ALA A 43 19.72 -2.72 -6.54
C ALA A 43 20.65 -1.87 -5.68
N ARG A 44 20.40 -1.85 -4.35
CA ARG A 44 21.22 -1.08 -3.41
C ARG A 44 22.64 -1.63 -3.29
N GLU A 45 22.76 -2.93 -3.34
CA GLU A 45 23.99 -3.68 -3.00
C GLU A 45 24.90 -3.91 -4.22
N LEU A 46 24.40 -3.65 -5.44
CA LEU A 46 25.10 -3.97 -6.70
C LEU A 46 25.05 -2.80 -7.68
N ASP A 47 26.20 -2.39 -8.19
CA ASP A 47 26.31 -1.22 -9.05
C ASP A 47 25.65 -1.38 -10.43
N ASN A 48 25.75 -2.55 -11.05
CA ASN A 48 25.25 -2.80 -12.40
C ASN A 48 24.10 -3.81 -12.43
N TYR A 49 23.32 -3.89 -11.36
CA TYR A 49 22.20 -4.80 -11.27
C TYR A 49 20.88 -4.01 -11.17
N PHE A 50 20.05 -4.19 -12.18
CA PHE A 50 18.73 -3.58 -12.25
C PHE A 50 17.65 -4.64 -12.13
N VAL A 51 16.56 -4.29 -11.48
CA VAL A 51 15.40 -5.14 -11.23
C VAL A 51 14.20 -4.60 -11.99
N ALA A 52 13.45 -5.47 -12.64
CA ALA A 52 12.11 -5.19 -13.14
C ALA A 52 11.27 -6.45 -12.97
N SER A 53 10.43 -6.50 -11.93
CA SER A 53 9.71 -7.72 -11.56
C SER A 53 8.41 -7.44 -10.83
N GLY A 54 7.59 -8.50 -10.62
CA GLY A 54 6.34 -8.39 -9.88
C GLY A 54 5.23 -7.66 -10.64
N PHE A 55 5.28 -7.64 -11.96
CA PHE A 55 4.28 -6.98 -12.78
C PHE A 55 2.98 -7.76 -12.79
N LEU A 56 2.03 -7.33 -12.00
CA LEU A 56 0.68 -7.87 -12.00
C LEU A 56 -0.04 -7.50 -13.31
N TYR A 57 0.20 -6.28 -13.80
CA TYR A 57 -0.32 -5.73 -15.06
C TYR A 57 0.78 -5.63 -16.12
N GLY A 58 1.50 -6.74 -16.37
CA GLY A 58 2.68 -6.72 -17.23
C GLY A 58 2.45 -6.14 -18.63
N ILE A 59 1.34 -6.48 -19.27
CA ILE A 59 1.00 -5.97 -20.61
C ILE A 59 0.74 -4.45 -20.56
N ALA A 60 -0.01 -3.97 -19.58
CA ALA A 60 -0.34 -2.55 -19.45
C ALA A 60 0.87 -1.69 -19.04
N ALA A 61 1.70 -2.19 -18.13
CA ALA A 61 2.82 -1.43 -17.57
C ALA A 61 4.15 -1.62 -18.31
N GLY A 62 4.32 -2.72 -19.06
CA GLY A 62 5.62 -3.14 -19.62
C GLY A 62 6.26 -2.13 -20.56
N GLY A 63 5.48 -1.45 -21.40
CA GLY A 63 5.99 -0.43 -22.33
C GLY A 63 6.59 0.77 -21.60
N GLY A 64 5.84 1.37 -20.69
CA GLY A 64 6.31 2.52 -19.89
C GLY A 64 7.44 2.14 -18.94
N ALA A 65 7.34 0.99 -18.27
CA ALA A 65 8.38 0.47 -17.41
C ALA A 65 9.69 0.21 -18.17
N GLY A 66 9.60 -0.33 -19.39
CA GLY A 66 10.76 -0.56 -20.26
C GLY A 66 11.45 0.74 -20.65
N GLN A 67 10.69 1.77 -21.04
CA GLN A 67 11.25 3.08 -21.36
C GLN A 67 11.98 3.67 -20.13
N MET A 68 11.33 3.73 -18.99
CA MET A 68 11.93 4.28 -17.76
C MET A 68 13.18 3.51 -17.32
N MET A 69 13.18 2.19 -17.51
CA MET A 69 14.35 1.37 -17.18
C MET A 69 15.50 1.64 -18.15
N ALA A 70 15.23 1.83 -19.45
CA ALA A 70 16.25 2.18 -20.43
C ALA A 70 16.89 3.54 -20.09
N GLU A 71 16.09 4.56 -19.77
CA GLU A 71 16.58 5.88 -19.30
C GLU A 71 17.45 5.72 -18.04
N TRP A 72 17.00 4.93 -17.08
CA TRP A 72 17.72 4.71 -15.82
C TRP A 72 19.09 4.05 -16.03
N ILE A 73 19.17 3.10 -16.98
CA ILE A 73 20.43 2.41 -17.30
C ILE A 73 21.38 3.31 -18.08
N ILE A 74 20.86 4.07 -19.05
CA ILE A 74 21.68 4.88 -19.99
C ILE A 74 22.06 6.21 -19.36
N ASP A 75 21.08 6.91 -18.78
CA ASP A 75 21.23 8.29 -18.31
C ASP A 75 21.49 8.37 -16.79
N GLY A 76 21.42 7.23 -16.08
CA GLY A 76 21.62 7.14 -14.63
C GLY A 76 20.39 7.47 -13.78
N SER A 77 19.33 8.04 -14.38
CA SER A 77 18.06 8.34 -13.72
C SER A 77 16.91 8.35 -14.72
N PRO A 78 15.71 7.90 -14.31
CA PRO A 78 14.52 8.02 -15.14
C PRO A 78 14.03 9.48 -15.20
N SER A 79 13.30 9.83 -16.25
CA SER A 79 12.69 11.16 -16.43
C SER A 79 11.47 11.40 -15.52
N LEU A 80 10.89 10.35 -14.97
CA LEU A 80 9.77 10.41 -14.04
C LEU A 80 10.23 10.05 -12.63
N ASP A 81 9.53 10.57 -11.60
CA ASP A 81 9.70 10.14 -10.23
C ASP A 81 9.12 8.72 -10.04
N LEU A 82 9.99 7.73 -10.00
CA LEU A 82 9.65 6.32 -9.81
C LEU A 82 9.87 5.82 -8.38
N TRP A 83 10.03 6.70 -7.40
CA TRP A 83 10.22 6.29 -6.01
C TRP A 83 9.18 5.27 -5.51
N PRO A 84 7.89 5.38 -5.83
CA PRO A 84 6.89 4.39 -5.43
C PRO A 84 7.13 2.99 -6.00
N LEU A 85 7.91 2.86 -7.07
CA LEU A 85 8.23 1.60 -7.74
C LEU A 85 9.68 1.16 -7.51
N ASP A 86 10.53 2.03 -6.95
CA ASP A 86 11.95 1.76 -6.73
C ASP A 86 12.17 0.61 -5.74
N VAL A 87 13.00 -0.37 -6.09
CA VAL A 87 13.33 -1.50 -5.23
C VAL A 87 13.89 -1.05 -3.87
N ARG A 88 14.54 0.11 -3.80
CA ARG A 88 15.12 0.69 -2.58
C ARG A 88 14.08 1.18 -1.57
N ARG A 89 12.78 1.24 -1.94
CA ARG A 89 11.67 1.53 -1.02
C ARG A 89 11.49 0.44 0.04
N PHE A 90 11.94 -0.77 -0.26
CA PHE A 90 11.84 -1.87 0.68
C PHE A 90 12.93 -1.86 1.74
N GLN A 91 12.56 -2.26 2.94
CA GLN A 91 13.42 -2.38 4.11
C GLN A 91 13.42 -3.85 4.58
N SER A 92 14.35 -4.19 5.48
CA SER A 92 14.55 -5.57 5.93
C SER A 92 13.28 -6.28 6.43
N HIS A 93 12.37 -5.56 7.10
CA HIS A 93 11.14 -6.15 7.61
C HIS A 93 10.17 -6.61 6.49
N HIS A 94 10.23 -5.98 5.31
CA HIS A 94 9.43 -6.40 4.15
C HIS A 94 9.83 -7.78 3.63
N ASN A 95 11.05 -8.24 3.88
CA ASN A 95 11.58 -9.53 3.38
C ASN A 95 11.21 -10.73 4.27
N THR A 96 10.44 -10.54 5.35
CA THR A 96 10.03 -11.67 6.18
C THR A 96 8.85 -12.40 5.54
N LYS A 97 8.85 -13.74 5.63
CA LYS A 97 7.76 -14.57 5.09
C LYS A 97 6.40 -14.19 5.67
N THR A 98 6.36 -13.89 6.97
CA THR A 98 5.13 -13.50 7.66
C THR A 98 4.57 -12.19 7.11
N PHE A 99 5.44 -11.18 6.91
CA PHE A 99 5.05 -9.90 6.32
C PHE A 99 4.53 -10.09 4.90
N MET A 100 5.33 -10.75 4.04
CA MET A 100 4.99 -10.99 2.64
C MET A 100 3.69 -11.75 2.49
N TYR A 101 3.49 -12.81 3.27
CA TYR A 101 2.26 -13.58 3.21
C TYR A 101 1.04 -12.76 3.61
N ALA A 102 1.10 -12.06 4.75
CA ALA A 102 -0.01 -11.25 5.22
C ALA A 102 -0.39 -10.15 4.22
N ARG A 103 0.61 -9.45 3.67
CA ARG A 103 0.40 -8.39 2.67
C ARG A 103 -0.09 -8.93 1.34
N ALA A 104 0.47 -10.04 0.84
CA ALA A 104 0.02 -10.65 -0.41
C ALA A 104 -1.45 -11.09 -0.34
N VAL A 105 -1.88 -11.67 0.78
CA VAL A 105 -3.29 -12.06 0.99
C VAL A 105 -4.20 -10.83 1.01
N GLU A 106 -3.81 -9.78 1.73
CA GLU A 106 -4.58 -8.53 1.80
C GLU A 106 -4.67 -7.85 0.42
N HIS A 107 -3.55 -7.75 -0.30
CA HIS A 107 -3.51 -7.16 -1.64
C HIS A 107 -4.35 -7.96 -2.64
N TYR A 108 -4.23 -9.29 -2.63
CA TYR A 108 -5.01 -10.14 -3.51
C TYR A 108 -6.51 -10.01 -3.23
N GLY A 109 -6.89 -10.03 -1.95
CA GLY A 109 -8.29 -9.90 -1.54
C GLY A 109 -8.92 -8.55 -1.89
N GLY A 110 -8.11 -7.48 -1.89
CA GLY A 110 -8.55 -6.11 -2.21
C GLY A 110 -8.36 -5.68 -3.66
N HIS A 111 -7.74 -6.52 -4.50
CA HIS A 111 -7.23 -6.13 -5.81
C HIS A 111 -8.26 -5.50 -6.76
N TYR A 112 -9.47 -6.00 -6.74
CA TYR A 112 -10.59 -5.50 -7.57
C TYR A 112 -11.60 -4.66 -6.79
N LEU A 113 -11.31 -4.35 -5.54
CA LEU A 113 -12.18 -3.50 -4.73
C LEU A 113 -11.85 -2.02 -4.99
N LEU A 114 -12.90 -1.21 -4.98
CA LEU A 114 -12.74 0.24 -4.98
C LEU A 114 -12.39 0.69 -3.55
N HIS A 115 -11.13 1.03 -3.32
CA HIS A 115 -10.67 1.51 -2.03
C HIS A 115 -11.16 2.92 -1.72
N PHE A 116 -11.44 3.17 -0.45
CA PHE A 116 -11.78 4.51 0.02
C PHE A 116 -10.55 5.43 0.01
N PRO A 117 -10.74 6.75 -0.18
CA PRO A 117 -9.64 7.70 -0.03
C PRO A 117 -9.01 7.61 1.35
N GLY A 118 -7.68 7.45 1.40
CA GLY A 118 -6.93 7.34 2.65
C GLY A 118 -7.06 6.00 3.38
N GLU A 119 -7.65 5.00 2.75
CA GLU A 119 -7.74 3.65 3.33
C GLU A 119 -6.36 3.05 3.57
N GLU A 120 -6.13 2.62 4.80
CA GLU A 120 -4.86 2.06 5.25
C GLU A 120 -4.89 0.52 5.23
N LYS A 121 -3.73 -0.08 5.03
CA LYS A 121 -3.59 -1.53 5.16
C LYS A 121 -3.72 -1.98 6.61
N HIS A 122 -4.41 -3.09 6.82
CA HIS A 122 -4.72 -3.59 8.16
C HIS A 122 -3.74 -4.66 8.65
N THR A 123 -3.10 -5.40 7.74
CA THR A 123 -2.15 -6.46 8.09
C THR A 123 -0.73 -5.94 8.28
N ALA A 124 0.12 -6.75 8.91
CA ALA A 124 1.54 -6.47 9.13
C ALA A 124 1.78 -5.07 9.73
N ARG A 125 0.97 -4.68 10.72
CA ARG A 125 1.04 -3.41 11.45
C ARG A 125 1.97 -3.53 12.66
N GLY A 126 2.32 -2.38 13.24
CA GLY A 126 3.08 -2.32 14.48
C GLY A 126 4.56 -2.64 14.36
N ILE A 127 5.14 -2.57 13.16
CA ILE A 127 6.56 -2.90 12.90
C ILE A 127 7.50 -1.92 13.59
N ARG A 128 7.22 -0.62 13.46
CA ARG A 128 7.99 0.45 14.07
C ARG A 128 7.08 1.36 14.88
N LYS A 129 7.47 1.61 16.11
CA LYS A 129 6.72 2.47 17.02
C LYS A 129 7.64 3.50 17.63
N SER A 130 7.16 4.72 17.78
CA SER A 130 7.88 5.74 18.51
C SER A 130 7.88 5.45 20.02
N PRO A 131 8.78 6.04 20.81
CA PRO A 131 8.74 5.96 22.27
C PRO A 131 7.46 6.50 22.87
N LEU A 132 6.74 7.37 22.15
CA LEU A 132 5.48 7.97 22.58
C LEU A 132 4.24 7.15 22.18
N PHE A 133 4.39 6.08 21.38
CA PHE A 133 3.28 5.31 20.84
C PHE A 133 2.21 4.97 21.89
N GLY A 134 2.60 4.34 23.00
CA GLY A 134 1.66 3.96 24.06
C GLY A 134 0.96 5.15 24.73
N LYS A 135 1.70 6.25 24.95
CA LYS A 135 1.12 7.48 25.53
C LYS A 135 0.11 8.13 24.60
N LEU A 136 0.39 8.14 23.29
CA LEU A 136 -0.52 8.70 22.29
C LEU A 136 -1.75 7.81 22.09
N ALA A 137 -1.57 6.47 22.12
CA ALA A 137 -2.69 5.53 22.09
C ALA A 137 -3.68 5.79 23.25
N HIS A 138 -3.19 5.99 24.47
CA HIS A 138 -4.03 6.35 25.63
C HIS A 138 -4.76 7.70 25.47
N LYS A 139 -4.28 8.55 24.57
CA LYS A 139 -4.93 9.82 24.21
C LYS A 139 -5.89 9.70 23.02
N GLY A 140 -6.21 8.49 22.59
CA GLY A 140 -7.13 8.24 21.51
C GLY A 140 -6.50 8.30 20.11
N ALA A 141 -5.16 8.18 20.00
CA ALA A 141 -4.53 8.18 18.68
C ALA A 141 -5.01 7.02 17.80
N VAL A 142 -5.46 7.34 16.61
CA VAL A 142 -5.73 6.40 15.53
C VAL A 142 -4.54 6.42 14.58
N TYR A 143 -3.95 5.26 14.33
CA TYR A 143 -2.66 5.15 13.68
C TYR A 143 -2.77 4.75 12.21
N GLY A 144 -2.02 5.46 11.36
CA GLY A 144 -1.66 5.02 10.02
C GLY A 144 -0.22 4.51 9.96
N SER A 145 0.14 3.90 8.84
CA SER A 145 1.48 3.36 8.59
C SER A 145 2.23 4.16 7.55
N LYS A 146 3.41 4.67 7.89
CA LYS A 146 4.31 5.33 6.95
C LYS A 146 5.70 4.71 7.03
N ALA A 147 6.15 4.07 5.95
CA ALA A 147 7.43 3.34 5.90
C ALA A 147 7.63 2.38 7.09
N GLY A 148 6.57 1.69 7.49
CA GLY A 148 6.52 0.77 8.64
C GLY A 148 6.40 1.44 10.01
N TRP A 149 6.44 2.76 10.09
CA TRP A 149 6.19 3.49 11.33
C TRP A 149 4.69 3.69 11.57
N GLU A 150 4.25 3.39 12.78
CA GLU A 150 2.93 3.78 13.26
C GLU A 150 2.95 5.27 13.60
N ARG A 151 2.15 6.05 12.88
CA ARG A 151 2.02 7.50 13.09
C ARG A 151 0.56 7.85 13.36
N PRO A 152 0.28 8.70 14.39
CA PRO A 152 -1.09 9.18 14.60
C PRO A 152 -1.59 9.94 13.36
N ASN A 153 -2.72 9.51 12.80
CA ASN A 153 -3.43 10.23 11.76
C ASN A 153 -4.36 11.28 12.39
N TRP A 154 -5.02 10.91 13.48
CA TRP A 154 -5.92 11.78 14.23
C TRP A 154 -6.10 11.26 15.65
N PHE A 155 -6.79 12.04 16.48
CA PHE A 155 -7.09 11.69 17.88
C PHE A 155 -8.59 11.67 18.12
N ALA A 156 -9.12 10.51 18.53
CA ALA A 156 -10.49 10.35 18.96
C ALA A 156 -10.66 10.97 20.35
N PRO A 157 -11.61 11.91 20.52
CA PRO A 157 -11.91 12.45 21.85
C PRO A 157 -12.60 11.41 22.73
N GLU A 158 -12.71 11.69 24.02
CA GLU A 158 -13.41 10.84 24.97
C GLU A 158 -14.85 10.56 24.49
N GLY A 159 -15.26 9.29 24.56
CA GLY A 159 -16.56 8.82 24.10
C GLY A 159 -16.66 8.51 22.60
N VAL A 160 -15.61 8.78 21.82
CA VAL A 160 -15.52 8.40 20.40
C VAL A 160 -14.61 7.20 20.24
N GLU A 161 -15.04 6.19 19.48
CA GLU A 161 -14.22 5.02 19.18
C GLU A 161 -12.99 5.44 18.36
N ALA A 162 -11.80 5.03 18.80
CA ALA A 162 -10.53 5.31 18.10
C ALA A 162 -10.34 4.39 16.88
N LYS A 163 -11.12 4.63 15.85
CA LYS A 163 -11.18 3.81 14.63
C LYS A 163 -11.54 4.66 13.41
N ASP A 164 -10.88 4.40 12.29
CA ASP A 164 -11.27 4.99 11.02
C ASP A 164 -12.57 4.39 10.48
N GLU A 165 -13.49 5.26 10.08
CA GLU A 165 -14.67 4.92 9.28
C GLU A 165 -14.52 5.58 7.92
N TYR A 166 -14.19 4.77 6.92
CA TYR A 166 -13.92 5.24 5.58
C TYR A 166 -15.18 5.59 4.80
N SER A 167 -15.08 6.62 3.99
CA SER A 167 -16.19 7.10 3.14
C SER A 167 -15.64 7.78 1.90
N PHE A 168 -16.39 7.79 0.80
CA PHE A 168 -16.12 8.64 -0.36
C PHE A 168 -16.53 10.11 -0.15
N TYR A 169 -17.19 10.38 0.97
CA TYR A 169 -17.50 11.73 1.46
C TYR A 169 -16.54 12.11 2.59
N ARG A 170 -17.03 12.83 3.60
CA ARG A 170 -16.26 13.14 4.80
C ARG A 170 -16.21 11.91 5.70
N GLN A 171 -15.01 11.52 6.08
CA GLN A 171 -14.77 10.45 7.06
C GLN A 171 -15.05 10.93 8.48
N ASN A 172 -15.19 10.00 9.42
CA ASN A 172 -15.51 10.31 10.84
C ASN A 172 -14.46 11.20 11.52
N TRP A 173 -13.22 11.18 11.08
CA TRP A 173 -12.13 11.99 11.64
C TRP A 173 -12.09 13.44 11.16
N PHE A 174 -12.86 13.82 10.13
CA PHE A 174 -12.75 15.12 9.46
C PHE A 174 -12.86 16.31 10.43
N GLU A 175 -13.90 16.34 11.27
CA GLU A 175 -14.12 17.44 12.20
C GLU A 175 -13.08 17.43 13.35
N HIS A 176 -12.59 16.27 13.74
CA HIS A 176 -11.55 16.13 14.76
C HIS A 176 -10.22 16.70 14.26
N VAL A 177 -9.81 16.35 13.05
CA VAL A 177 -8.62 16.91 12.40
C VAL A 177 -8.75 18.41 12.18
N ALA A 178 -9.92 18.89 11.76
CA ALA A 178 -10.17 20.33 11.60
C ALA A 178 -10.01 21.10 12.92
N ARG A 179 -10.44 20.51 14.04
CA ARG A 179 -10.24 21.09 15.38
C ARG A 179 -8.76 21.13 15.74
N ASP A 180 -8.02 20.05 15.50
CA ASP A 180 -6.59 19.96 15.81
C ASP A 180 -5.79 20.96 14.98
N HIS A 181 -6.16 21.17 13.70
CA HIS A 181 -5.58 22.23 12.86
C HIS A 181 -5.80 23.62 13.41
N ARG A 182 -7.01 23.94 13.86
CA ARG A 182 -7.29 25.23 14.49
C ARG A 182 -6.49 25.42 15.78
N HIS A 183 -6.48 24.41 16.65
CA HIS A 183 -5.70 24.45 17.87
C HIS A 183 -4.21 24.68 17.63
N THR A 184 -3.64 24.01 16.63
CA THR A 184 -2.22 24.19 16.26
C THR A 184 -1.91 25.63 15.82
N ARG A 185 -2.87 26.35 15.23
CA ARG A 185 -2.71 27.76 14.83
C ARG A 185 -2.88 28.76 15.96
N GLU A 186 -3.67 28.41 16.96
CA GLU A 186 -4.11 29.33 18.02
C GLU A 186 -3.41 29.07 19.35
N ALA A 187 -2.80 27.92 19.54
CA ALA A 187 -2.20 27.49 20.80
C ALA A 187 -0.91 26.68 20.57
N VAL A 188 -0.45 25.99 21.62
CA VAL A 188 0.76 25.17 21.60
C VAL A 188 0.43 23.72 21.22
N SER A 189 1.17 23.16 20.27
CA SER A 189 1.05 21.77 19.85
C SER A 189 2.39 21.05 19.94
N LEU A 190 2.34 19.76 20.24
CA LEU A 190 3.49 18.86 20.26
C LEU A 190 3.37 17.84 19.11
N PHE A 191 4.41 17.77 18.29
CA PHE A 191 4.48 16.82 17.18
C PHE A 191 5.51 15.72 17.46
N ASP A 192 5.10 14.46 17.31
CA ASP A 192 6.04 13.31 17.39
C ASP A 192 6.71 13.09 16.04
N GLU A 193 7.90 13.62 15.89
CA GLU A 193 8.74 13.47 14.67
C GLU A 193 9.77 12.35 14.78
N SER A 194 9.58 11.38 15.70
CA SER A 194 10.51 10.26 15.89
C SER A 194 10.71 9.42 14.62
N SER A 195 9.70 9.39 13.73
CA SER A 195 9.74 8.64 12.47
C SER A 195 10.49 9.34 11.33
N PHE A 196 10.87 10.61 11.48
CA PHE A 196 11.64 11.34 10.47
C PHE A 196 13.12 11.00 10.55
N ALA A 197 13.81 11.02 9.41
CA ALA A 197 15.26 10.90 9.36
C ALA A 197 15.93 12.11 10.04
N LYS A 198 17.05 11.87 10.70
CA LYS A 198 17.90 12.91 11.30
C LYS A 198 19.21 12.93 10.54
N TYR A 199 19.56 14.10 10.00
CA TYR A 199 20.83 14.36 9.34
C TYR A 199 21.61 15.33 10.23
N LEU A 200 22.89 14.99 10.49
CA LEU A 200 23.84 15.79 11.25
C LEU A 200 24.84 16.41 10.28
#